data_4e62ffa258e1d69f926a50a9e5aae3e9
#
_entry.id   4e62ffa258e1d69f926a50a9e5aae3e9
#
_cell.length_a   1.000
_cell.length_b   1.000
_cell.length_c   1.000
_cell.angle_alpha   90.00
_cell.angle_beta   90.00
_cell.angle_gamma   90.00
#
_symmetry.space_group_name_H-M   'P 1'
#
loop_
_entity.id
_entity.type
_entity.pdbx_description
1 polymer ?
#
loop_
_entity_poly.entity_id
_entity_poly.type
_entity_poly.pdbx_seq_one_letter_code
_entity_poly.pdbx_strand_id
1 'polypeptide(L)'
;IEEVCRGEWANRFCAFQKYFGKLPPQLLDLSKDLDELRVTRNNLGHYFGRRKDVYSAPIDFEPIETTRISHERILKYFKLIYSAAKMIDGYLHKNIIGSYDIIKKYFFSLSNGEILTDPYNPDAYQLRKLLGRHDLTRVGKKYYDELVTYCETNYVESETDCIFTRKRCVKE
;
A
#
# COMPACT_ATOMS: atom_id res chain seq x y z
N ILE A 1 -6.82 4.28 -12.52
CA ILE A 1 -5.63 4.08 -11.67
C ILE A 1 -4.53 5.11 -12.00
N GLU A 2 -4.34 5.47 -13.27
CA GLU A 2 -3.31 6.44 -13.68
C GLU A 2 -3.48 7.81 -12.99
N GLU A 3 -4.71 8.26 -12.80
CA GLU A 3 -5.04 9.51 -12.10
C GLU A 3 -4.52 9.57 -10.65
N VAL A 4 -4.42 8.42 -9.98
CA VAL A 4 -3.86 8.33 -8.61
C VAL A 4 -2.34 8.53 -8.59
N CYS A 5 -1.66 8.24 -9.70
CA CYS A 5 -0.20 8.25 -9.79
C CYS A 5 0.37 9.54 -10.41
N ARG A 6 -0.45 10.37 -11.07
CA ARG A 6 0.01 11.54 -11.84
C ARG A 6 -0.61 12.84 -11.36
N GLY A 7 0.05 13.96 -11.67
CA GLY A 7 -0.43 15.30 -11.36
C GLY A 7 -0.11 15.78 -9.96
N GLU A 8 -0.84 16.79 -9.51
CA GLU A 8 -0.74 17.36 -8.17
C GLU A 8 -1.37 16.45 -7.12
N TRP A 9 -0.93 16.57 -5.88
CA TRP A 9 -1.43 15.70 -4.82
C TRP A 9 -2.92 15.86 -4.53
N ALA A 10 -3.46 17.07 -4.67
CA ALA A 10 -4.90 17.30 -4.55
C ALA A 10 -5.70 16.42 -5.52
N ASN A 11 -5.27 16.37 -6.80
CA ASN A 11 -5.92 15.56 -7.82
C ASN A 11 -5.77 14.06 -7.54
N ARG A 12 -4.59 13.63 -7.06
CA ARG A 12 -4.35 12.24 -6.65
C ARG A 12 -5.23 11.84 -5.49
N PHE A 13 -5.43 12.72 -4.52
CA PHE A 13 -6.32 12.46 -3.39
C PHE A 13 -7.79 12.35 -3.80
N CYS A 14 -8.25 13.22 -4.71
CA CYS A 14 -9.58 13.11 -5.29
C CYS A 14 -9.75 11.78 -6.04
N ALA A 15 -8.77 11.39 -6.85
CA ALA A 15 -8.79 10.12 -7.55
C ALA A 15 -8.75 8.92 -6.57
N PHE A 16 -7.93 9.00 -5.52
CA PHE A 16 -7.89 7.97 -4.48
C PHE A 16 -9.27 7.81 -3.83
N GLN A 17 -9.93 8.90 -3.46
CA GLN A 17 -11.28 8.85 -2.88
C GLN A 17 -12.30 8.25 -3.83
N LYS A 18 -12.22 8.59 -5.12
CA LYS A 18 -13.10 8.04 -6.17
C LYS A 18 -13.01 6.51 -6.28
N TYR A 19 -11.78 5.95 -6.19
CA TYR A 19 -11.55 4.50 -6.36
C TYR A 19 -11.62 3.70 -5.07
N PHE A 20 -11.23 4.29 -3.94
CA PHE A 20 -11.04 3.59 -2.67
C PHE A 20 -11.94 4.09 -1.54
N GLY A 21 -12.81 5.06 -1.81
CA GLY A 21 -13.79 5.60 -0.89
C GLY A 21 -13.26 6.76 -0.05
N LYS A 22 -12.68 6.51 1.11
CA LYS A 22 -12.22 7.57 2.02
C LYS A 22 -10.71 7.73 1.97
N LEU A 23 -10.23 8.97 2.08
CA LEU A 23 -8.82 9.27 2.27
C LEU A 23 -8.48 9.23 3.78
N PRO A 24 -7.33 8.67 4.19
CA PRO A 24 -6.86 8.81 5.56
C PRO A 24 -6.72 10.29 5.93
N PRO A 25 -7.35 10.78 7.03
CA PRO A 25 -7.33 12.21 7.37
C PRO A 25 -5.91 12.79 7.48
N GLN A 26 -5.01 12.04 8.12
CA GLN A 26 -3.61 12.44 8.30
C GLN A 26 -2.83 12.60 6.98
N LEU A 27 -3.29 11.97 5.89
CA LEU A 27 -2.66 12.12 4.59
C LEU A 27 -2.94 13.49 3.97
N LEU A 28 -4.11 14.09 4.28
CA LEU A 28 -4.43 15.46 3.86
C LEU A 28 -3.47 16.48 4.46
N ASP A 29 -3.07 16.29 5.71
CA ASP A 29 -2.14 17.18 6.41
C ASP A 29 -0.75 17.21 5.72
N LEU A 30 -0.39 16.13 5.03
CA LEU A 30 0.87 16.02 4.30
C LEU A 30 0.82 16.61 2.88
N SER A 31 -0.35 17.04 2.40
CA SER A 31 -0.55 17.47 1.00
C SER A 31 0.44 18.54 0.56
N LYS A 32 0.62 19.58 1.36
CA LYS A 32 1.54 20.69 1.08
C LYS A 32 2.99 20.25 0.98
N ASP A 33 3.45 19.45 1.93
CA ASP A 33 4.83 18.94 1.95
C ASP A 33 5.08 17.98 0.78
N LEU A 34 4.10 17.16 0.43
CA LEU A 34 4.16 16.24 -0.71
C LEU A 34 4.21 17.01 -2.05
N ASP A 35 3.48 18.13 -2.20
CA ASP A 35 3.57 18.98 -3.38
C ASP A 35 4.89 19.74 -3.45
N GLU A 36 5.43 20.21 -2.34
CA GLU A 36 6.77 20.78 -2.27
C GLU A 36 7.83 19.78 -2.73
N LEU A 37 7.75 18.54 -2.25
CA LEU A 37 8.62 17.46 -2.69
C LEU A 37 8.49 17.18 -4.19
N ARG A 38 7.26 17.14 -4.71
CA ARG A 38 6.99 16.94 -6.15
C ARG A 38 7.64 18.04 -7.00
N VAL A 39 7.45 19.29 -6.60
CA VAL A 39 8.05 20.44 -7.29
C VAL A 39 9.58 20.37 -7.24
N THR A 40 10.15 20.11 -6.07
CA THR A 40 11.59 19.96 -5.89
C THR A 40 12.17 18.84 -6.77
N ARG A 41 11.52 17.68 -6.77
CA ARG A 41 11.92 16.53 -7.60
C ARG A 41 11.84 16.86 -9.09
N ASN A 42 10.80 17.56 -9.51
CA ASN A 42 10.63 17.94 -10.91
C ASN A 42 11.71 18.97 -11.33
N ASN A 43 12.02 19.94 -10.48
CA ASN A 43 13.09 20.90 -10.76
C ASN A 43 14.45 20.21 -10.89
N LEU A 44 14.75 19.24 -10.04
CA LEU A 44 15.98 18.46 -10.15
C LEU A 44 16.00 17.58 -11.39
N GLY A 45 14.88 16.88 -11.67
CA GLY A 45 14.82 15.91 -12.76
C GLY A 45 14.77 16.55 -14.16
N HIS A 46 14.10 17.69 -14.30
CA HIS A 46 13.91 18.32 -15.61
C HIS A 46 14.84 19.51 -15.87
N TYR A 47 15.25 20.20 -14.81
CA TYR A 47 16.05 21.43 -14.93
C TYR A 47 17.41 21.32 -14.23
N PHE A 48 17.80 20.14 -13.77
CA PHE A 48 19.06 19.89 -13.06
C PHE A 48 19.27 20.84 -11.85
N GLY A 49 18.18 21.19 -11.17
CA GLY A 49 18.19 22.15 -10.06
C GLY A 49 18.30 23.62 -10.48
N ARG A 50 18.26 23.92 -11.78
CA ARG A 50 18.22 25.30 -12.29
C ARG A 50 16.83 25.89 -12.22
N ARG A 51 16.71 27.19 -12.26
CA ARG A 51 15.41 27.84 -12.40
C ARG A 51 14.86 27.64 -13.82
N LYS A 52 13.55 27.45 -13.94
CA LYS A 52 12.89 27.15 -15.22
C LYS A 52 13.05 28.29 -16.25
N ASP A 53 12.96 29.54 -15.80
CA ASP A 53 13.14 30.75 -16.62
C ASP A 53 14.56 30.84 -17.20
N VAL A 54 15.57 30.45 -16.44
CA VAL A 54 16.97 30.45 -16.87
C VAL A 54 17.30 29.27 -17.80
N TYR A 55 16.65 28.12 -17.62
CA TYR A 55 16.85 26.95 -18.48
C TYR A 55 16.41 27.18 -19.92
N SER A 56 15.41 28.04 -20.13
CA SER A 56 14.87 28.39 -21.46
C SER A 56 15.57 29.60 -22.11
N ALA A 57 16.53 30.23 -21.41
CA ALA A 57 17.29 31.35 -21.95
C ALA A 57 18.37 30.89 -22.97
N PRO A 58 18.73 31.72 -23.95
CA PRO A 58 19.89 31.47 -24.82
C PRO A 58 21.13 31.16 -23.98
N ILE A 59 22.01 30.30 -24.52
CA ILE A 59 23.22 29.83 -23.82
C ILE A 59 24.13 31.02 -23.57
N ASP A 60 23.99 31.62 -22.39
CA ASP A 60 25.02 32.52 -21.86
C ASP A 60 26.00 31.67 -21.04
N PHE A 61 27.29 31.93 -21.22
CA PHE A 61 28.36 31.20 -20.55
C PHE A 61 28.54 31.58 -19.07
N GLU A 62 27.57 32.29 -18.48
CA GLU A 62 27.59 32.61 -17.05
C GLU A 62 27.23 31.43 -16.18
N PRO A 63 27.90 31.24 -15.03
CA PRO A 63 27.59 30.18 -14.10
C PRO A 63 26.15 30.32 -13.57
N ILE A 64 25.32 29.34 -13.82
CA ILE A 64 23.93 29.33 -13.36
C ILE A 64 23.86 28.75 -11.94
N GLU A 65 23.27 29.51 -11.02
CA GLU A 65 23.04 29.01 -9.67
C GLU A 65 22.09 27.81 -9.69
N THR A 66 22.49 26.75 -9.01
CA THR A 66 21.70 25.53 -8.84
C THR A 66 21.10 25.46 -7.44
N THR A 67 19.88 24.97 -7.36
CA THR A 67 19.23 24.73 -6.06
C THR A 67 19.97 23.64 -5.30
N ARG A 68 20.55 23.99 -4.16
CA ARG A 68 21.19 23.03 -3.25
C ARG A 68 20.13 22.44 -2.31
N ILE A 69 20.17 21.13 -2.11
CA ILE A 69 19.34 20.45 -1.12
C ILE A 69 20.22 20.03 0.06
N SER A 70 19.87 20.48 1.25
CA SER A 70 20.59 20.08 2.45
C SER A 70 20.30 18.61 2.80
N HIS A 71 21.24 17.97 3.49
CA HIS A 71 21.07 16.61 4.01
C HIS A 71 19.80 16.47 4.88
N GLU A 72 19.56 17.43 5.75
CA GLU A 72 18.37 17.46 6.60
C GLU A 72 17.06 17.47 5.80
N ARG A 73 17.03 18.24 4.69
CA ARG A 73 15.86 18.31 3.80
C ARG A 73 15.63 16.98 3.09
N ILE A 74 16.69 16.28 2.70
CA ILE A 74 16.61 14.94 2.13
C ILE A 74 16.01 13.97 3.16
N LEU A 75 16.50 13.97 4.40
CA LEU A 75 15.97 13.14 5.46
C LEU A 75 14.50 13.46 5.78
N LYS A 76 14.11 14.76 5.76
CA LYS A 76 12.69 15.16 5.89
C LYS A 76 11.86 14.53 4.79
N TYR A 77 12.31 14.56 3.55
CA TYR A 77 11.59 13.97 2.41
C TYR A 77 11.46 12.45 2.52
N PHE A 78 12.49 11.73 2.94
CA PHE A 78 12.39 10.30 3.19
C PHE A 78 11.34 9.96 4.25
N LYS A 79 11.34 10.68 5.37
CA LYS A 79 10.33 10.50 6.44
C LYS A 79 8.92 10.78 5.92
N LEU A 80 8.75 11.84 5.12
CA LEU A 80 7.48 12.22 4.52
C LEU A 80 6.94 11.12 3.60
N ILE A 81 7.78 10.63 2.68
CA ILE A 81 7.41 9.55 1.74
C ILE A 81 7.03 8.29 2.51
N TYR A 82 7.87 7.90 3.48
CA TYR A 82 7.62 6.71 4.29
C TYR A 82 6.29 6.82 5.06
N SER A 83 6.02 7.97 5.67
CA SER A 83 4.78 8.22 6.41
C SER A 83 3.56 8.17 5.49
N ALA A 84 3.62 8.82 4.32
CA ALA A 84 2.53 8.81 3.36
C ALA A 84 2.27 7.40 2.82
N ALA A 85 3.32 6.66 2.44
CA ALA A 85 3.21 5.29 1.97
C ALA A 85 2.59 4.38 3.04
N LYS A 86 3.05 4.47 4.29
CA LYS A 86 2.51 3.68 5.41
C LYS A 86 1.04 3.99 5.70
N MET A 87 0.62 5.25 5.57
CA MET A 87 -0.80 5.64 5.74
C MET A 87 -1.68 5.07 4.64
N ILE A 88 -1.23 5.17 3.38
CA ILE A 88 -1.95 4.62 2.22
C ILE A 88 -2.05 3.10 2.33
N ASP A 89 -0.92 2.44 2.55
CA ASP A 89 -0.84 0.98 2.66
C ASP A 89 -1.70 0.47 3.81
N GLY A 90 -1.57 1.07 4.98
CA GLY A 90 -2.38 0.71 6.15
C GLY A 90 -3.89 0.93 5.93
N TYR A 91 -4.29 1.96 5.19
CA TYR A 91 -5.68 2.17 4.84
C TYR A 91 -6.19 1.13 3.84
N LEU A 92 -5.43 0.90 2.77
CA LEU A 92 -5.80 -0.09 1.75
C LEU A 92 -5.85 -1.49 2.35
N HIS A 93 -4.85 -1.85 3.17
CA HIS A 93 -4.82 -3.12 3.86
C HIS A 93 -6.07 -3.32 4.74
N LYS A 94 -6.43 -2.31 5.53
CA LYS A 94 -7.56 -2.40 6.46
C LYS A 94 -8.93 -2.41 5.79
N ASN A 95 -9.12 -1.67 4.70
CA ASN A 95 -10.45 -1.36 4.16
C ASN A 95 -10.73 -1.98 2.80
N ILE A 96 -9.71 -2.33 2.01
CA ILE A 96 -9.88 -2.74 0.61
C ILE A 96 -9.23 -4.11 0.34
N ILE A 97 -7.91 -4.21 0.56
CA ILE A 97 -7.13 -5.41 0.25
C ILE A 97 -7.10 -6.36 1.45
N GLY A 98 -7.19 -5.81 2.60
CA GLY A 98 -7.16 -6.26 3.98
C GLY A 98 -6.87 -7.72 4.24
N SER A 99 -7.74 -8.56 3.78
CA SER A 99 -7.65 -9.99 4.05
C SER A 99 -7.18 -10.80 2.86
N TYR A 100 -7.08 -10.20 1.65
CA TYR A 100 -6.83 -10.98 0.43
C TYR A 100 -5.51 -11.77 0.47
N ASP A 101 -4.42 -11.10 0.80
CA ASP A 101 -3.11 -11.77 0.86
C ASP A 101 -3.05 -12.78 2.02
N ILE A 102 -3.73 -12.49 3.12
CA ILE A 102 -3.82 -13.41 4.25
C ILE A 102 -4.69 -14.62 3.88
N ILE A 103 -5.83 -14.40 3.21
CA ILE A 103 -6.70 -15.47 2.70
C ILE A 103 -5.93 -16.34 1.71
N LYS A 104 -5.23 -15.74 0.76
CA LYS A 104 -4.41 -16.46 -0.21
C LYS A 104 -3.33 -17.30 0.48
N LYS A 105 -2.64 -16.71 1.47
CA LYS A 105 -1.63 -17.44 2.25
C LYS A 105 -2.24 -18.57 3.08
N TYR A 106 -3.42 -18.37 3.66
CA TYR A 106 -4.13 -19.41 4.41
C TYR A 106 -4.40 -20.64 3.54
N PHE A 107 -5.02 -20.45 2.39
CA PHE A 107 -5.32 -21.55 1.48
C PHE A 107 -4.05 -22.21 0.90
N PHE A 108 -3.04 -21.41 0.54
CA PHE A 108 -1.76 -21.95 0.10
C PHE A 108 -1.10 -22.80 1.19
N SER A 109 -1.18 -22.38 2.44
CA SER A 109 -0.60 -23.12 3.57
C SER A 109 -1.40 -24.38 3.92
N LEU A 110 -2.71 -24.38 3.72
CA LEU A 110 -3.54 -25.60 3.82
C LEU A 110 -3.13 -26.60 2.73
N SER A 111 -3.06 -26.18 1.47
CA SER A 111 -2.70 -27.05 0.34
C SER A 111 -1.31 -27.63 0.46
N ASN A 112 -0.38 -26.90 1.08
CA ASN A 112 0.99 -27.37 1.29
C ASN A 112 1.19 -28.14 2.62
N GLY A 113 0.14 -28.35 3.41
CA GLY A 113 0.24 -29.01 4.71
C GLY A 113 1.01 -28.22 5.77
N GLU A 114 1.22 -26.91 5.58
CA GLU A 114 1.81 -26.03 6.59
C GLU A 114 0.84 -25.73 7.74
N ILE A 115 -0.47 -25.79 7.47
CA ILE A 115 -1.55 -25.73 8.43
C ILE A 115 -2.23 -27.10 8.40
N LEU A 116 -2.25 -27.77 9.54
CA LEU A 116 -2.84 -29.08 9.70
C LEU A 116 -4.18 -28.91 10.43
N THR A 117 -5.21 -29.60 9.95
CA THR A 117 -6.49 -29.69 10.65
C THR A 117 -6.31 -30.51 11.93
N ASP A 118 -6.11 -29.83 13.05
CA ASP A 118 -5.86 -30.45 14.35
C ASP A 118 -6.82 -29.84 15.40
N PRO A 119 -7.67 -30.65 16.07
CA PRO A 119 -8.58 -30.16 17.09
C PRO A 119 -7.89 -29.43 18.26
N TYR A 120 -6.64 -29.76 18.56
CA TYR A 120 -5.85 -29.16 19.64
C TYR A 120 -5.06 -27.93 19.22
N ASN A 121 -4.95 -27.65 17.92
CA ASN A 121 -4.17 -26.58 17.38
C ASN A 121 -4.95 -25.87 16.25
N PRO A 122 -5.90 -25.00 16.60
CA PRO A 122 -6.80 -24.36 15.65
C PRO A 122 -6.08 -23.66 14.51
N ASP A 123 -6.62 -23.75 13.31
CA ASP A 123 -6.08 -23.16 12.08
C ASP A 123 -5.74 -21.68 12.22
N ALA A 124 -6.57 -20.92 12.93
CA ALA A 124 -6.31 -19.52 13.24
C ALA A 124 -5.02 -19.28 14.03
N TYR A 125 -4.69 -20.17 14.96
CA TYR A 125 -3.44 -20.11 15.72
C TYR A 125 -2.25 -20.46 14.85
N GLN A 126 -2.36 -21.49 14.04
CA GLN A 126 -1.31 -21.90 13.10
C GLN A 126 -1.04 -20.82 12.07
N LEU A 127 -2.08 -20.22 11.48
CA LEU A 127 -1.99 -19.11 10.55
C LEU A 127 -1.32 -17.88 11.18
N ARG A 128 -1.71 -17.53 12.41
CA ARG A 128 -1.07 -16.44 13.16
C ARG A 128 0.43 -16.67 13.38
N LYS A 129 0.82 -17.89 13.76
CA LYS A 129 2.21 -18.28 13.97
C LYS A 129 3.01 -18.20 12.67
N LEU A 130 2.42 -18.64 11.59
CA LEU A 130 3.03 -18.63 10.25
C LEU A 130 3.24 -17.19 9.74
N LEU A 131 2.23 -16.34 9.83
CA LEU A 131 2.31 -14.93 9.42
C LEU A 131 3.23 -14.10 10.32
N GLY A 132 3.27 -14.40 11.62
CA GLY A 132 4.20 -13.75 12.55
C GLY A 132 5.68 -14.03 12.25
N ARG A 133 6.00 -15.17 11.62
CA ARG A 133 7.36 -15.49 11.15
C ARG A 133 7.77 -14.66 9.93
N HIS A 134 6.81 -14.21 9.13
CA HIS A 134 7.04 -13.48 7.89
C HIS A 134 6.86 -11.97 8.03
N ASP A 135 6.72 -11.46 9.25
CA ASP A 135 6.55 -10.02 9.57
C ASP A 135 5.36 -9.33 8.87
N LEU A 136 4.42 -10.13 8.32
CA LEU A 136 3.44 -9.64 7.37
C LEU A 136 2.29 -8.87 7.99
N THR A 137 1.90 -9.11 9.23
CA THR A 137 0.90 -8.27 9.92
C THR A 137 0.70 -8.67 11.38
N ARG A 138 0.78 -7.73 12.29
CA ARG A 138 0.42 -7.95 13.70
C ARG A 138 -1.07 -7.66 13.89
N VAL A 139 -1.91 -8.62 13.55
CA VAL A 139 -3.36 -8.55 13.80
C VAL A 139 -3.71 -9.32 15.07
N GLY A 140 -4.80 -8.94 15.72
CA GLY A 140 -5.23 -9.59 16.95
C GLY A 140 -5.77 -11.02 16.73
N LYS A 141 -5.78 -11.85 17.79
CA LYS A 141 -6.29 -13.23 17.73
C LYS A 141 -7.71 -13.28 17.13
N LYS A 142 -8.60 -12.40 17.58
CA LYS A 142 -10.01 -12.34 17.12
C LYS A 142 -10.13 -12.20 15.60
N TYR A 143 -9.24 -11.42 14.98
CA TYR A 143 -9.24 -11.26 13.52
C TYR A 143 -8.95 -12.58 12.79
N TYR A 144 -8.00 -13.36 13.29
CA TYR A 144 -7.67 -14.65 12.66
C TYR A 144 -8.79 -15.67 12.84
N ASP A 145 -9.43 -15.70 14.01
CA ASP A 145 -10.57 -16.56 14.29
C ASP A 145 -11.72 -16.23 13.33
N GLU A 146 -12.07 -14.96 13.18
CA GLU A 146 -13.11 -14.49 12.26
C GLU A 146 -12.76 -14.75 10.79
N LEU A 147 -11.49 -14.57 10.39
CA LEU A 147 -11.03 -14.83 9.04
C LEU A 147 -11.12 -16.31 8.66
N VAL A 148 -10.67 -17.20 9.51
CA VAL A 148 -10.71 -18.64 9.26
C VAL A 148 -12.18 -19.09 9.15
N THR A 149 -13.02 -18.68 10.08
CA THR A 149 -14.47 -18.96 10.04
C THR A 149 -15.10 -18.45 8.74
N TYR A 150 -14.73 -17.23 8.30
CA TYR A 150 -15.19 -16.67 7.03
C TYR A 150 -14.74 -17.52 5.84
N CYS A 151 -13.49 -17.96 5.82
CA CYS A 151 -12.93 -18.80 4.76
C CYS A 151 -13.67 -20.14 4.70
N GLU A 152 -13.81 -20.84 5.81
CA GLU A 152 -14.53 -22.13 5.91
C GLU A 152 -15.98 -22.03 5.45
N THR A 153 -16.63 -20.90 5.77
CA THR A 153 -18.04 -20.69 5.40
C THR A 153 -18.24 -20.35 3.92
N ASN A 154 -17.34 -19.56 3.34
CA ASN A 154 -17.56 -18.94 2.02
C ASN A 154 -16.77 -19.55 0.89
N TYR A 155 -15.77 -20.39 1.17
CA TYR A 155 -14.93 -20.99 0.14
C TYR A 155 -15.02 -22.51 0.18
N VAL A 156 -14.90 -23.14 -0.98
CA VAL A 156 -14.82 -24.58 -1.13
C VAL A 156 -13.54 -24.88 -1.88
N GLU A 157 -12.86 -25.93 -1.51
CA GLU A 157 -11.74 -26.45 -2.26
C GLU A 157 -12.22 -26.87 -3.65
N SER A 158 -11.61 -26.34 -4.72
CA SER A 158 -11.93 -26.78 -6.07
C SER A 158 -11.04 -27.97 -6.41
N GLU A 159 -11.62 -29.02 -6.94
CA GLU A 159 -10.89 -30.22 -7.39
C GLU A 159 -9.91 -29.97 -8.54
N THR A 160 -9.97 -28.80 -9.17
CA THR A 160 -9.10 -28.39 -10.28
C THR A 160 -8.21 -27.21 -9.89
N ASP A 161 -6.91 -27.45 -9.92
CA ASP A 161 -5.83 -26.46 -9.93
C ASP A 161 -5.83 -25.40 -8.82
N CYS A 162 -5.61 -25.77 -7.56
CA CYS A 162 -5.19 -24.87 -6.45
C CYS A 162 -5.93 -23.49 -6.36
N ILE A 163 -7.09 -23.36 -6.96
CA ILE A 163 -7.89 -22.13 -6.96
C ILE A 163 -9.12 -22.37 -6.10
N PHE A 164 -9.13 -21.79 -4.90
CA PHE A 164 -10.31 -21.77 -4.05
C PHE A 164 -11.37 -20.85 -4.67
N THR A 165 -12.51 -21.41 -5.03
CA THR A 165 -13.65 -20.66 -5.57
C THR A 165 -14.63 -20.30 -4.47
N ARG A 166 -15.13 -19.06 -4.50
CA ARG A 166 -16.19 -18.63 -3.59
C ARG A 166 -17.46 -19.44 -3.84
N LYS A 167 -18.07 -19.96 -2.78
CA LYS A 167 -19.40 -20.61 -2.86
C LYS A 167 -20.37 -19.65 -3.54
N ARG A 168 -21.01 -20.07 -4.62
CA ARG A 168 -22.13 -19.32 -5.19
C ARG A 168 -23.28 -19.40 -4.20
N CYS A 169 -23.80 -18.26 -3.76
CA CYS A 169 -25.07 -18.22 -3.06
C CYS A 169 -26.14 -18.74 -4.03
N VAL A 170 -26.57 -19.98 -3.87
CA VAL A 170 -27.80 -20.44 -4.49
C VAL A 170 -28.90 -19.72 -3.71
N LYS A 171 -29.54 -18.74 -4.35
CA LYS A 171 -30.80 -18.18 -3.83
C LYS A 171 -31.84 -19.27 -3.98
N GLU A 172 -32.25 -19.86 -2.86
CA GLU A 172 -33.52 -20.58 -2.78
C GLU A 172 -34.69 -19.60 -2.88
#